data_e70912c3f7677eb43193cda7a4f4222a
#
_entry.id   e70912c3f7677eb43193cda7a4f4222a
#
_cell.length_a   1.000
_cell.length_b   1.000
_cell.length_c   1.000
_cell.angle_alpha   90.00
_cell.angle_beta   90.00
_cell.angle_gamma   90.00
#
_symmetry.space_group_name_H-M   'P 1'
#
loop_
_entity.id
_entity.type
_entity.pdbx_description
1 polymer ?
#
loop_
_entity_poly.entity_id
_entity_poly.type
_entity_poly.pdbx_seq_one_letter_code
_entity_poly.pdbx_strand_id
1 'polypeptide(L)'
;MNACPMGLGEACYCANHVNSFASEPSRTAVLLLAHGTPESPEQIPDYLRYVTNGRPLPPNVVEEIKHRYSLIQFSPLTCWTLLQADHLSQSLRLPVFVGMRNWRPFIADAVKAIATEKYERVIAICLAPQNSRTSVGLYRRAVVGDGNFPFALDFVDEWHDQPTLAKAFAEKFRAGHAKANAEHGTRLPVIFTAHSVPQRTIADGDPYEAQSKETAALVAKEAGLDASDWTFAFQSQGMSGGAWIGPTVEETILSLKAKGHTGVFIQPVGFLCDHVEVLYDIDIFFKEFAQKQGMRLWRADSLNGSQMLTAALAELVRSRIGSL
;
A
#
# COMPACT_ATOMS: atom_id res chain seq x y z
N MET A 1 9.22 -10.08 14.74
CA MET A 1 10.27 -9.03 14.68
C MET A 1 10.31 -8.52 13.25
N ASN A 2 9.72 -7.34 13.00
CA ASN A 2 9.65 -6.73 11.65
C ASN A 2 10.87 -5.84 11.40
N ALA A 3 12.08 -6.37 11.60
CA ALA A 3 13.31 -5.64 11.29
C ALA A 3 13.41 -5.42 9.77
N CYS A 4 13.86 -4.23 9.37
CA CYS A 4 14.17 -3.94 7.98
C CYS A 4 15.17 -4.97 7.45
N PRO A 5 14.86 -5.72 6.37
CA PRO A 5 15.76 -6.76 5.86
C PRO A 5 17.06 -6.21 5.29
N MET A 6 17.17 -4.91 5.07
CA MET A 6 18.35 -4.27 4.48
C MET A 6 19.37 -3.74 5.51
N GLY A 7 19.08 -3.81 6.82
CA GLY A 7 19.99 -3.31 7.86
C GLY A 7 20.34 -1.82 7.71
N LEU A 8 19.45 -1.04 7.11
CA LEU A 8 19.67 0.35 6.75
C LEU A 8 19.68 1.23 8.00
N GLY A 9 20.88 1.65 8.45
CA GLY A 9 21.08 2.77 9.35
C GLY A 9 20.89 4.11 8.60
N GLU A 10 20.90 5.22 9.34
CA GLU A 10 20.64 6.61 8.86
C GLU A 10 21.39 7.04 7.58
N ALA A 11 22.44 6.32 7.17
CA ALA A 11 23.25 6.65 5.99
C ALA A 11 22.60 6.32 4.63
N CYS A 12 21.48 5.60 4.58
CA CYS A 12 20.87 5.13 3.32
C CYS A 12 19.98 6.16 2.61
N TYR A 13 19.66 7.28 3.26
CA TYR A 13 18.77 8.31 2.72
C TYR A 13 19.40 9.21 1.64
N CYS A 14 20.75 9.25 1.55
CA CYS A 14 21.45 10.14 0.63
C CYS A 14 21.81 9.51 -0.72
N ALA A 15 21.63 8.21 -0.87
CA ALA A 15 21.88 7.53 -2.13
C ALA A 15 20.54 7.21 -2.81
N ASN A 16 20.09 8.07 -3.73
CA ASN A 16 19.26 7.62 -4.83
C ASN A 16 20.07 6.50 -5.49
N HIS A 17 19.70 5.24 -5.27
CA HIS A 17 20.44 4.11 -5.81
C HIS A 17 20.33 4.13 -7.34
N VAL A 18 21.29 4.79 -7.96
CA VAL A 18 21.53 4.67 -9.39
C VAL A 18 22.50 3.50 -9.56
N ASN A 19 21.99 2.32 -9.84
CA ASN A 19 22.83 1.27 -10.38
C ASN A 19 23.24 1.70 -11.80
N SER A 20 24.49 2.13 -11.97
CA SER A 20 25.06 2.44 -13.28
C SER A 20 25.25 1.15 -14.06
N PHE A 21 24.26 0.79 -14.88
CA PHE A 21 24.44 -0.26 -15.89
C PHE A 21 25.17 0.33 -17.10
N ALA A 22 26.31 -0.26 -17.46
CA ALA A 22 27.12 0.12 -18.61
C ALA A 22 26.53 -0.45 -19.92
N SER A 23 25.37 0.03 -20.31
CA SER A 23 24.83 -0.07 -21.69
C SER A 23 24.30 1.31 -22.03
N GLU A 24 24.19 1.67 -23.32
CA GLU A 24 23.69 2.99 -23.72
C GLU A 24 22.51 3.40 -22.84
N PRO A 25 22.61 4.52 -22.13
CA PRO A 25 21.66 4.81 -21.06
C PRO A 25 20.28 4.99 -21.69
N SER A 26 19.38 4.06 -21.37
CA SER A 26 17.96 4.34 -21.56
C SER A 26 17.68 5.67 -20.87
N ARG A 27 17.27 6.68 -21.63
CA ARG A 27 16.92 8.00 -21.06
C ARG A 27 15.57 7.97 -20.30
N THR A 28 15.16 6.77 -19.89
CA THR A 28 13.94 6.49 -19.15
C THR A 28 14.27 6.10 -17.71
N ALA A 29 13.59 6.72 -16.77
CA ALA A 29 13.60 6.36 -15.34
C ALA A 29 12.21 5.92 -14.88
N VAL A 30 12.17 5.16 -13.79
CA VAL A 30 10.93 4.80 -13.09
C VAL A 30 10.88 5.60 -11.78
N LEU A 31 9.69 6.10 -11.41
CA LEU A 31 9.44 6.76 -10.14
C LEU A 31 8.35 5.99 -9.38
N LEU A 32 8.72 5.29 -8.31
CA LEU A 32 7.77 4.68 -7.39
C LEU A 32 7.31 5.70 -6.38
N LEU A 33 6.00 5.78 -6.19
CA LEU A 33 5.34 6.75 -5.31
C LEU A 33 4.66 6.03 -4.15
N ALA A 34 4.97 6.47 -2.92
CA ALA A 34 4.44 5.90 -1.69
C ALA A 34 3.98 6.98 -0.70
N HIS A 35 3.26 6.57 0.34
CA HIS A 35 2.71 7.48 1.34
C HIS A 35 3.80 8.16 2.19
N GLY A 36 4.80 7.39 2.58
CA GLY A 36 5.78 7.80 3.57
C GLY A 36 5.33 7.51 5.01
N THR A 37 6.29 7.35 5.90
CA THR A 37 6.04 7.01 7.30
C THR A 37 7.15 7.57 8.18
N PRO A 38 6.87 8.00 9.43
CA PRO A 38 7.91 8.39 10.38
C PRO A 38 8.65 7.15 10.86
N GLU A 39 9.90 7.33 11.27
CA GLU A 39 10.79 6.27 11.72
C GLU A 39 11.09 6.33 13.21
N SER A 40 10.72 7.43 13.87
CA SER A 40 10.84 7.61 15.30
C SER A 40 9.66 8.42 15.87
N PRO A 41 9.41 8.34 17.20
CA PRO A 41 8.33 9.08 17.86
C PRO A 41 8.44 10.60 17.69
N GLU A 42 9.66 11.10 17.66
CA GLU A 42 9.98 12.54 17.56
C GLU A 42 9.55 13.10 16.20
N GLN A 43 9.55 12.25 15.17
CA GLN A 43 9.18 12.64 13.80
C GLN A 43 7.66 12.70 13.57
N ILE A 44 6.86 12.06 14.44
CA ILE A 44 5.40 11.96 14.25
C ILE A 44 4.71 13.33 14.16
N PRO A 45 5.00 14.33 14.98
CA PRO A 45 4.35 15.64 14.86
C PRO A 45 4.60 16.29 13.50
N ASP A 46 5.83 16.24 12.99
CA ASP A 46 6.16 16.81 11.69
C ASP A 46 5.54 15.99 10.53
N TYR A 47 5.60 14.67 10.61
CA TYR A 47 4.91 13.79 9.66
C TYR A 47 3.42 14.11 9.56
N LEU A 48 2.74 14.29 10.68
CA LEU A 48 1.32 14.61 10.71
C LEU A 48 1.00 15.97 10.09
N ARG A 49 1.92 16.94 10.15
CA ARG A 49 1.75 18.21 9.42
C ARG A 49 1.69 18.00 7.90
N TYR A 50 2.51 17.10 7.35
CA TYR A 50 2.43 16.74 5.93
C TYR A 50 1.13 16.00 5.60
N VAL A 51 0.74 15.02 6.42
CA VAL A 51 -0.51 14.25 6.23
C VAL A 51 -1.73 15.15 6.22
N THR A 52 -1.79 16.12 7.16
CA THR A 52 -2.94 17.04 7.32
C THR A 52 -2.85 18.30 6.45
N ASN A 53 -1.81 18.42 5.63
CA ASN A 53 -1.53 19.62 4.84
C ASN A 53 -1.47 20.88 5.72
N GLY A 54 -0.73 20.80 6.83
CA GLY A 54 -0.51 21.89 7.78
C GLY A 54 -1.63 22.13 8.79
N ARG A 55 -2.76 21.42 8.70
CA ARG A 55 -3.86 21.56 9.69
C ARG A 55 -3.43 20.96 11.03
N PRO A 56 -3.54 21.70 12.14
CA PRO A 56 -3.18 21.18 13.44
C PRO A 56 -4.14 20.08 13.86
N LEU A 57 -3.60 19.06 14.52
CA LEU A 57 -4.38 18.00 15.17
C LEU A 57 -4.47 18.23 16.67
N PRO A 58 -5.57 17.83 17.33
CA PRO A 58 -5.67 17.83 18.78
C PRO A 58 -4.52 17.03 19.42
N PRO A 59 -3.95 17.48 20.56
CA PRO A 59 -2.83 16.78 21.21
C PRO A 59 -3.12 15.30 21.53
N ASN A 60 -4.31 15.00 22.00
CA ASN A 60 -4.71 13.61 22.28
C ASN A 60 -4.67 12.70 21.04
N VAL A 61 -4.95 13.24 19.88
CA VAL A 61 -4.86 12.51 18.60
C VAL A 61 -3.41 12.22 18.24
N VAL A 62 -2.53 13.21 18.43
CA VAL A 62 -1.09 13.02 18.19
C VAL A 62 -0.53 11.94 19.12
N GLU A 63 -0.89 11.96 20.40
CA GLU A 63 -0.45 10.94 21.37
C GLU A 63 -1.02 9.55 21.05
N GLU A 64 -2.26 9.46 20.60
CA GLU A 64 -2.85 8.19 20.13
C GLU A 64 -2.08 7.63 18.93
N ILE A 65 -1.71 8.46 17.96
CA ILE A 65 -0.92 8.03 16.81
C ILE A 65 0.48 7.58 17.25
N LYS A 66 1.15 8.32 18.15
CA LYS A 66 2.43 7.88 18.73
C LYS A 66 2.31 6.52 19.40
N HIS A 67 1.23 6.32 20.16
CA HIS A 67 0.97 5.04 20.82
C HIS A 67 0.82 3.89 19.81
N ARG A 68 0.04 4.08 18.74
CA ARG A 68 -0.09 3.07 17.66
C ARG A 68 1.24 2.70 17.05
N TYR A 69 2.06 3.70 16.71
CA TYR A 69 3.38 3.46 16.15
C TYR A 69 4.32 2.75 17.14
N SER A 70 4.24 3.06 18.44
CA SER A 70 5.06 2.38 19.45
C SER A 70 4.71 0.89 19.61
N LEU A 71 3.42 0.54 19.49
CA LEU A 71 2.96 -0.85 19.58
C LEU A 71 3.47 -1.74 18.44
N ILE A 72 3.64 -1.18 17.25
CA ILE A 72 4.15 -1.90 16.08
C ILE A 72 5.67 -1.78 15.92
N GLN A 73 6.37 -1.14 16.87
CA GLN A 73 7.81 -0.88 16.79
C GLN A 73 8.23 -0.14 15.50
N PHE A 74 7.41 0.84 15.12
CA PHE A 74 7.47 1.62 13.87
C PHE A 74 7.11 0.87 12.58
N SER A 75 6.72 1.67 11.59
CA SER A 75 6.26 1.17 10.31
C SER A 75 7.43 0.85 9.38
N PRO A 76 7.51 -0.36 8.81
CA PRO A 76 8.56 -0.72 7.87
C PRO A 76 8.31 -0.22 6.42
N LEU A 77 7.33 0.66 6.19
CA LEU A 77 6.92 1.10 4.86
C LEU A 77 8.07 1.62 4.00
N THR A 78 8.91 2.50 4.57
CA THR A 78 10.06 3.07 3.85
C THR A 78 11.03 1.97 3.40
N CYS A 79 11.35 1.05 4.30
CA CYS A 79 12.24 -0.07 4.02
C CYS A 79 11.69 -0.96 2.89
N TRP A 80 10.41 -1.35 2.97
CA TRP A 80 9.77 -2.15 1.91
C TRP A 80 9.72 -1.41 0.59
N THR A 81 9.43 -0.11 0.58
CA THR A 81 9.39 0.69 -0.65
C THR A 81 10.76 0.76 -1.32
N LEU A 82 11.84 0.97 -0.54
CA LEU A 82 13.21 0.99 -1.07
C LEU A 82 13.63 -0.38 -1.61
N LEU A 83 13.27 -1.47 -0.94
CA LEU A 83 13.54 -2.83 -1.41
C LEU A 83 12.77 -3.15 -2.70
N GLN A 84 11.51 -2.72 -2.80
CA GLN A 84 10.72 -2.85 -4.04
C GLN A 84 11.37 -2.09 -5.20
N ALA A 85 11.89 -0.89 -4.96
CA ALA A 85 12.61 -0.12 -5.95
C ALA A 85 13.91 -0.80 -6.41
N ASP A 86 14.68 -1.34 -5.47
CA ASP A 86 15.92 -2.06 -5.77
C ASP A 86 15.64 -3.32 -6.61
N HIS A 87 14.69 -4.17 -6.19
CA HIS A 87 14.29 -5.36 -6.96
C HIS A 87 13.78 -4.99 -8.36
N LEU A 88 12.99 -3.92 -8.48
CA LEU A 88 12.49 -3.46 -9.76
C LEU A 88 13.61 -2.96 -10.67
N SER A 89 14.56 -2.18 -10.12
CA SER A 89 15.74 -1.70 -10.84
C SER A 89 16.58 -2.85 -11.38
N GLN A 90 16.83 -3.86 -10.56
CA GLN A 90 17.56 -5.07 -10.98
C GLN A 90 16.81 -5.83 -12.09
N SER A 91 15.49 -6.00 -11.96
CA SER A 91 14.66 -6.71 -12.95
C SER A 91 14.57 -6.01 -14.29
N LEU A 92 14.54 -4.68 -14.32
CA LEU A 92 14.38 -3.87 -15.52
C LEU A 92 15.72 -3.42 -16.11
N ARG A 93 16.79 -3.37 -15.32
CA ARG A 93 18.05 -2.68 -15.63
C ARG A 93 17.83 -1.19 -15.95
N LEU A 94 16.88 -0.57 -15.25
CA LEU A 94 16.56 0.85 -15.32
C LEU A 94 16.73 1.48 -13.95
N PRO A 95 17.05 2.79 -13.90
CA PRO A 95 17.07 3.53 -12.65
C PRO A 95 15.64 3.64 -12.10
N VAL A 96 15.49 3.33 -10.81
CA VAL A 96 14.22 3.44 -10.10
C VAL A 96 14.40 4.40 -8.92
N PHE A 97 13.66 5.48 -8.94
CA PHE A 97 13.61 6.48 -7.88
C PHE A 97 12.41 6.23 -6.98
N VAL A 98 12.52 6.64 -5.72
CA VAL A 98 11.41 6.59 -4.76
C VAL A 98 11.06 8.00 -4.35
N GLY A 99 9.77 8.34 -4.42
CA GLY A 99 9.22 9.58 -3.91
C GLY A 99 8.05 9.33 -2.96
N MET A 100 8.13 9.86 -1.74
CA MET A 100 7.07 9.73 -0.74
C MET A 100 6.35 11.07 -0.55
N ARG A 101 5.03 11.01 -0.36
CA ARG A 101 4.21 12.21 -0.27
C ARG A 101 4.32 12.93 1.07
N ASN A 102 4.35 12.18 2.16
CA ASN A 102 4.22 12.74 3.50
C ASN A 102 5.48 12.59 4.35
N TRP A 103 6.50 11.92 3.83
CA TRP A 103 7.79 11.76 4.53
C TRP A 103 8.93 11.56 3.52
N ARG A 104 10.15 11.44 4.03
CA ARG A 104 11.35 11.25 3.21
C ARG A 104 11.48 9.83 2.66
N PRO A 105 12.07 9.68 1.45
CA PRO A 105 12.49 10.72 0.50
C PRO A 105 11.27 11.40 -0.14
N PHE A 106 11.23 12.74 -0.16
CA PHE A 106 10.08 13.46 -0.70
C PHE A 106 9.98 13.34 -2.23
N ILE A 107 8.76 13.35 -2.77
CA ILE A 107 8.51 13.35 -4.23
C ILE A 107 9.26 14.50 -4.92
N ALA A 108 9.25 15.68 -4.34
CA ALA A 108 9.95 16.86 -4.91
C ALA A 108 11.46 16.62 -5.06
N ASP A 109 12.09 15.96 -4.07
CA ASP A 109 13.51 15.64 -4.12
C ASP A 109 13.82 14.60 -5.20
N ALA A 110 12.97 13.57 -5.34
CA ALA A 110 13.09 12.55 -6.38
C ALA A 110 12.93 13.17 -7.79
N VAL A 111 11.93 14.02 -8.00
CA VAL A 111 11.71 14.73 -9.28
C VAL A 111 12.91 15.62 -9.63
N LYS A 112 13.46 16.34 -8.64
CA LYS A 112 14.66 17.16 -8.83
C LYS A 112 15.89 16.32 -9.19
N ALA A 113 16.09 15.17 -8.55
CA ALA A 113 17.19 14.25 -8.87
C ALA A 113 17.07 13.73 -10.30
N ILE A 114 15.91 13.26 -10.71
CA ILE A 114 15.61 12.79 -12.07
C ILE A 114 15.93 13.89 -13.11
N ALA A 115 15.49 15.12 -12.85
CA ALA A 115 15.76 16.25 -13.75
C ALA A 115 17.26 16.59 -13.84
N THR A 116 17.98 16.52 -12.70
CA THR A 116 19.43 16.78 -12.64
C THR A 116 20.22 15.75 -13.43
N GLU A 117 19.79 14.48 -13.40
CA GLU A 117 20.41 13.37 -14.14
C GLU A 117 19.98 13.32 -15.62
N LYS A 118 19.12 14.26 -16.06
CA LYS A 118 18.72 14.49 -17.45
C LYS A 118 18.00 13.30 -18.10
N TYR A 119 17.20 12.55 -17.35
CA TYR A 119 16.27 11.61 -17.95
C TYR A 119 15.23 12.34 -18.79
N GLU A 120 14.86 11.77 -19.92
CA GLU A 120 13.92 12.37 -20.86
C GLU A 120 12.50 11.87 -20.68
N ARG A 121 12.35 10.67 -20.08
CA ARG A 121 11.07 10.03 -19.80
C ARG A 121 11.03 9.47 -18.40
N VAL A 122 9.91 9.66 -17.73
CA VAL A 122 9.67 9.10 -16.40
C VAL A 122 8.35 8.34 -16.38
N ILE A 123 8.40 7.07 -16.00
CA ILE A 123 7.22 6.25 -15.76
C ILE A 123 6.96 6.29 -14.25
N ALA A 124 5.91 6.97 -13.84
CA ALA A 124 5.54 7.13 -12.43
C ALA A 124 4.43 6.14 -12.05
N ILE A 125 4.67 5.32 -11.01
CA ILE A 125 3.75 4.29 -10.54
C ILE A 125 3.46 4.52 -9.05
N CYS A 126 2.18 4.69 -8.69
CA CYS A 126 1.77 4.70 -7.30
C CYS A 126 1.75 3.26 -6.74
N LEU A 127 2.39 3.06 -5.58
CA LEU A 127 2.28 1.81 -4.82
C LEU A 127 0.91 1.72 -4.09
N ALA A 128 -0.11 2.17 -4.80
CA ALA A 128 -1.53 2.12 -4.49
C ALA A 128 -2.25 1.76 -5.80
N PRO A 129 -2.60 0.48 -6.03
CA PRO A 129 -3.09 0.01 -7.33
C PRO A 129 -4.43 0.61 -7.74
N GLN A 130 -5.30 0.87 -6.77
CA GLN A 130 -6.64 1.41 -6.99
C GLN A 130 -6.59 2.93 -7.10
N ASN A 131 -7.21 3.47 -8.15
CA ASN A 131 -7.28 4.91 -8.36
C ASN A 131 -8.24 5.58 -7.38
N SER A 132 -7.78 6.70 -6.81
CA SER A 132 -8.64 7.63 -6.07
C SER A 132 -8.04 9.04 -6.12
N ARG A 133 -8.91 10.03 -6.22
CA ARG A 133 -8.49 11.45 -6.11
C ARG A 133 -7.89 11.78 -4.75
N THR A 134 -8.22 10.98 -3.70
CA THR A 134 -7.73 11.16 -2.33
C THR A 134 -6.40 10.46 -2.06
N SER A 135 -5.91 9.63 -3.00
CA SER A 135 -4.61 8.96 -2.95
C SER A 135 -3.81 9.21 -4.23
N VAL A 136 -4.06 8.48 -5.31
CA VAL A 136 -3.32 8.60 -6.59
C VAL A 136 -3.37 10.01 -7.16
N GLY A 137 -4.53 10.68 -7.08
CA GLY A 137 -4.66 12.08 -7.50
C GLY A 137 -3.80 13.05 -6.68
N LEU A 138 -3.53 12.75 -5.40
CA LEU A 138 -2.60 13.54 -4.57
C LEU A 138 -1.15 13.30 -4.97
N TYR A 139 -0.77 12.06 -5.30
CA TYR A 139 0.57 11.74 -5.80
C TYR A 139 0.82 12.40 -7.15
N ARG A 140 -0.13 12.32 -8.08
CA ARG A 140 -0.03 13.01 -9.38
C ARG A 140 0.21 14.51 -9.19
N ARG A 141 -0.57 15.18 -8.35
CA ARG A 141 -0.36 16.60 -8.04
C ARG A 141 1.01 16.88 -7.45
N ALA A 142 1.51 16.03 -6.57
CA ALA A 142 2.83 16.20 -5.96
C ALA A 142 3.98 16.01 -6.97
N VAL A 143 3.82 15.12 -7.95
CA VAL A 143 4.80 14.94 -9.05
C VAL A 143 4.74 16.10 -10.03
N VAL A 144 3.53 16.48 -10.44
CA VAL A 144 3.34 17.53 -11.45
C VAL A 144 3.75 18.91 -10.91
N GLY A 145 3.48 19.19 -9.60
CA GLY A 145 3.82 20.46 -8.98
C GLY A 145 3.30 21.64 -9.79
N ASP A 146 4.21 22.51 -10.20
CA ASP A 146 3.97 23.64 -11.10
C ASP A 146 4.04 23.26 -12.60
N GLY A 147 4.29 21.99 -12.92
CA GLY A 147 4.37 21.47 -14.29
C GLY A 147 5.69 21.76 -15.01
N ASN A 148 6.67 22.32 -14.34
CA ASN A 148 7.94 22.73 -14.94
C ASN A 148 9.04 21.69 -14.70
N PHE A 149 9.00 20.55 -15.41
CA PHE A 149 10.06 19.55 -15.40
C PHE A 149 10.49 19.16 -16.84
N PRO A 150 11.78 18.82 -17.05
CA PRO A 150 12.37 18.67 -18.37
C PRO A 150 12.21 17.27 -18.99
N PHE A 151 11.25 16.46 -18.54
CA PHE A 151 11.03 15.09 -19.03
C PHE A 151 9.56 14.84 -19.38
N ALA A 152 9.32 13.88 -20.26
CA ALA A 152 7.97 13.38 -20.52
C ALA A 152 7.51 12.49 -19.36
N LEU A 153 6.37 12.82 -18.76
CA LEU A 153 5.78 12.06 -17.66
C LEU A 153 4.71 11.10 -18.16
N ASP A 154 4.95 9.80 -17.99
CA ASP A 154 3.98 8.73 -18.17
C ASP A 154 3.50 8.27 -16.79
N PHE A 155 2.35 8.77 -16.35
CA PHE A 155 1.81 8.50 -15.01
C PHE A 155 0.79 7.38 -15.07
N VAL A 156 1.04 6.28 -14.35
CA VAL A 156 0.13 5.15 -14.22
C VAL A 156 -0.91 5.48 -13.16
N ASP A 157 -2.13 5.79 -13.59
CA ASP A 157 -3.22 6.20 -12.69
C ASP A 157 -3.82 5.02 -11.92
N GLU A 158 -3.81 3.83 -12.51
CA GLU A 158 -4.41 2.63 -11.94
C GLU A 158 -3.76 1.37 -12.49
N TRP A 159 -3.72 0.32 -11.69
CA TRP A 159 -3.24 -1.02 -12.06
C TRP A 159 -3.81 -2.11 -11.16
N HIS A 160 -5.01 -1.85 -10.63
CA HIS A 160 -5.76 -2.69 -9.69
C HIS A 160 -6.18 -4.04 -10.28
N ASP A 161 -6.32 -4.12 -11.60
CA ASP A 161 -6.73 -5.29 -12.38
C ASP A 161 -5.54 -6.08 -13.00
N GLN A 162 -4.30 -5.69 -12.68
CA GLN A 162 -3.11 -6.29 -13.25
C GLN A 162 -3.02 -7.79 -12.84
N PRO A 163 -2.98 -8.74 -13.81
CA PRO A 163 -3.14 -10.16 -13.51
C PRO A 163 -2.04 -10.74 -12.58
N THR A 164 -0.80 -10.27 -12.73
CA THR A 164 0.31 -10.74 -11.88
C THR A 164 0.20 -10.20 -10.46
N LEU A 165 -0.43 -9.03 -10.26
CA LEU A 165 -0.77 -8.53 -8.93
C LEU A 165 -1.81 -9.44 -8.25
N ALA A 166 -2.87 -9.83 -8.96
CA ALA A 166 -3.87 -10.75 -8.44
C ALA A 166 -3.24 -12.10 -8.04
N LYS A 167 -2.33 -12.65 -8.86
CA LYS A 167 -1.56 -13.86 -8.55
C LYS A 167 -0.67 -13.69 -7.32
N ALA A 168 -0.01 -12.53 -7.17
CA ALA A 168 0.83 -12.23 -6.02
C ALA A 168 0.02 -12.27 -4.70
N PHE A 169 -1.15 -11.64 -4.67
CA PHE A 169 -2.05 -11.70 -3.52
C PHE A 169 -2.58 -13.12 -3.29
N ALA A 170 -2.99 -13.82 -4.35
CA ALA A 170 -3.51 -15.18 -4.23
C ALA A 170 -2.45 -16.17 -3.70
N GLU A 171 -1.18 -16.00 -4.01
CA GLU A 171 -0.07 -16.78 -3.43
C GLU A 171 -0.01 -16.61 -1.91
N LYS A 172 0.02 -15.35 -1.44
CA LYS A 172 0.03 -15.04 0.01
C LYS A 172 -1.23 -15.53 0.71
N PHE A 173 -2.38 -15.34 0.06
CA PHE A 173 -3.66 -15.82 0.54
C PHE A 173 -3.62 -17.35 0.75
N ARG A 174 -3.29 -18.14 -0.27
CA ARG A 174 -3.29 -19.61 -0.18
C ARG A 174 -2.41 -20.12 0.95
N ALA A 175 -1.19 -19.57 1.07
CA ALA A 175 -0.26 -19.97 2.13
C ALA A 175 -0.82 -19.64 3.54
N GLY A 176 -1.28 -18.40 3.74
CA GLY A 176 -1.81 -17.94 5.03
C GLY A 176 -3.12 -18.62 5.41
N HIS A 177 -4.06 -18.73 4.45
CA HIS A 177 -5.38 -19.31 4.71
C HIS A 177 -5.32 -20.81 5.00
N ALA A 178 -4.46 -21.57 4.30
CA ALA A 178 -4.22 -22.98 4.58
C ALA A 178 -3.69 -23.19 6.00
N LYS A 179 -2.71 -22.38 6.42
CA LYS A 179 -2.15 -22.41 7.78
C LYS A 179 -3.22 -22.05 8.81
N ALA A 180 -3.97 -20.98 8.60
CA ALA A 180 -5.03 -20.54 9.51
C ALA A 180 -6.15 -21.58 9.67
N ASN A 181 -6.57 -22.22 8.57
CA ASN A 181 -7.55 -23.30 8.59
C ASN A 181 -7.07 -24.50 9.39
N ALA A 182 -5.80 -24.90 9.24
CA ALA A 182 -5.21 -25.98 10.01
C ALA A 182 -5.16 -25.67 11.51
N GLU A 183 -4.80 -24.42 11.87
CA GLU A 183 -4.77 -23.96 13.26
C GLU A 183 -6.17 -23.81 13.88
N HIS A 184 -7.16 -23.47 13.06
CA HIS A 184 -8.54 -23.28 13.52
C HIS A 184 -9.32 -24.61 13.58
N GLY A 185 -8.99 -25.56 12.71
CA GLY A 185 -9.66 -26.85 12.58
C GLY A 185 -10.86 -26.85 11.61
N THR A 186 -11.23 -25.70 11.04
CA THR A 186 -12.28 -25.59 10.02
C THR A 186 -11.91 -24.53 8.97
N ARG A 187 -12.59 -24.56 7.82
CA ARG A 187 -12.42 -23.52 6.79
C ARG A 187 -12.95 -22.19 7.31
N LEU A 188 -12.10 -21.19 7.27
CA LEU A 188 -12.43 -19.82 7.70
C LEU A 188 -13.08 -19.03 6.57
N PRO A 189 -14.13 -18.23 6.86
CA PRO A 189 -14.64 -17.24 5.94
C PRO A 189 -13.59 -16.14 5.74
N VAL A 190 -13.59 -15.54 4.55
CA VAL A 190 -12.60 -14.55 4.15
C VAL A 190 -13.21 -13.16 4.09
N ILE A 191 -12.51 -12.17 4.64
CA ILE A 191 -12.80 -10.74 4.44
C ILE A 191 -11.66 -10.15 3.61
N PHE A 192 -11.95 -9.70 2.39
CA PHE A 192 -11.05 -8.82 1.66
C PHE A 192 -11.19 -7.40 2.16
N THR A 193 -10.06 -6.68 2.31
CA THR A 193 -10.10 -5.31 2.84
C THR A 193 -9.31 -4.32 2.02
N ALA A 194 -9.78 -3.06 2.02
CA ALA A 194 -9.05 -1.88 1.59
C ALA A 194 -9.35 -0.70 2.53
N HIS A 195 -8.58 0.37 2.43
CA HIS A 195 -8.81 1.57 3.25
C HIS A 195 -10.16 2.20 2.92
N SER A 196 -10.91 2.64 3.93
CA SER A 196 -12.15 3.40 3.71
C SER A 196 -11.85 4.80 3.17
N VAL A 197 -12.79 5.36 2.44
CA VAL A 197 -12.75 6.76 1.98
C VAL A 197 -14.08 7.45 2.31
N PRO A 198 -14.11 8.80 2.41
CA PRO A 198 -15.37 9.51 2.64
C PRO A 198 -16.41 9.16 1.58
N GLN A 199 -17.66 8.94 1.98
CA GLN A 199 -18.77 8.61 1.06
C GLN A 199 -18.92 9.64 -0.06
N ARG A 200 -18.66 10.92 0.24
CA ARG A 200 -18.68 11.98 -0.77
C ARG A 200 -17.68 11.73 -1.90
N THR A 201 -16.52 11.13 -1.60
CA THR A 201 -15.52 10.81 -2.62
C THR A 201 -16.13 9.91 -3.69
N ILE A 202 -16.83 8.87 -3.28
CA ILE A 202 -17.49 7.92 -4.19
C ILE A 202 -18.70 8.55 -4.87
N ALA A 203 -19.53 9.30 -4.14
CA ALA A 203 -20.67 10.02 -4.69
C ALA A 203 -20.29 11.01 -5.81
N ASP A 204 -19.09 11.56 -5.76
CA ASP A 204 -18.53 12.44 -6.78
C ASP A 204 -17.86 11.67 -7.95
N GLY A 205 -18.07 10.34 -8.06
CA GLY A 205 -17.64 9.52 -9.20
C GLY A 205 -16.24 8.93 -9.10
N ASP A 206 -15.64 8.87 -7.91
CA ASP A 206 -14.32 8.25 -7.70
C ASP A 206 -14.40 6.72 -7.89
N PRO A 207 -13.52 6.09 -8.68
CA PRO A 207 -13.61 4.67 -9.01
C PRO A 207 -13.13 3.73 -7.89
N TYR A 208 -12.59 4.26 -6.80
CA TYR A 208 -11.86 3.52 -5.77
C TYR A 208 -12.62 2.31 -5.21
N GLU A 209 -13.91 2.49 -4.87
CA GLU A 209 -14.72 1.41 -4.30
C GLU A 209 -14.88 0.26 -5.30
N ALA A 210 -15.21 0.57 -6.56
CA ALA A 210 -15.37 -0.42 -7.61
C ALA A 210 -14.07 -1.17 -7.87
N GLN A 211 -12.96 -0.46 -8.02
CA GLN A 211 -11.65 -1.03 -8.26
C GLN A 211 -11.13 -1.88 -7.08
N SER A 212 -11.39 -1.47 -5.84
CA SER A 212 -11.02 -2.26 -4.67
C SER A 212 -11.76 -3.60 -4.63
N LYS A 213 -13.06 -3.60 -4.94
CA LYS A 213 -13.89 -4.81 -5.03
C LYS A 213 -13.49 -5.67 -6.23
N GLU A 214 -13.13 -5.07 -7.36
CA GLU A 214 -12.62 -5.79 -8.53
C GLU A 214 -11.29 -6.49 -8.24
N THR A 215 -10.34 -5.82 -7.59
CA THR A 215 -9.10 -6.48 -7.13
C THR A 215 -9.42 -7.69 -6.25
N ALA A 216 -10.34 -7.55 -5.29
CA ALA A 216 -10.73 -8.65 -4.42
C ALA A 216 -11.33 -9.83 -5.21
N ALA A 217 -12.20 -9.55 -6.18
CA ALA A 217 -12.81 -10.57 -7.03
C ALA A 217 -11.76 -11.30 -7.90
N LEU A 218 -10.77 -10.57 -8.45
CA LEU A 218 -9.67 -11.16 -9.20
C LEU A 218 -8.79 -12.05 -8.33
N VAL A 219 -8.47 -11.61 -7.11
CA VAL A 219 -7.71 -12.41 -6.14
C VAL A 219 -8.50 -13.64 -5.71
N ALA A 220 -9.79 -13.51 -5.43
CA ALA A 220 -10.68 -14.62 -5.07
C ALA A 220 -10.72 -15.69 -6.18
N LYS A 221 -10.86 -15.24 -7.44
CA LYS A 221 -10.83 -16.11 -8.63
C LYS A 221 -9.49 -16.85 -8.74
N GLU A 222 -8.37 -16.14 -8.65
CA GLU A 222 -7.03 -16.74 -8.68
C GLU A 222 -6.80 -17.71 -7.51
N ALA A 223 -7.39 -17.43 -6.33
CA ALA A 223 -7.31 -18.27 -5.15
C ALA A 223 -8.24 -19.50 -5.19
N GLY A 224 -9.18 -19.57 -6.14
CA GLY A 224 -10.17 -20.65 -6.26
C GLY A 224 -11.27 -20.54 -5.19
N LEU A 225 -11.66 -19.33 -4.80
CA LEU A 225 -12.76 -19.08 -3.87
C LEU A 225 -14.08 -18.95 -4.62
N ASP A 226 -15.13 -19.57 -4.10
CA ASP A 226 -16.51 -19.33 -4.54
C ASP A 226 -17.03 -17.99 -3.95
N ALA A 227 -18.04 -17.40 -4.59
CA ALA A 227 -18.62 -16.13 -4.15
C ALA A 227 -19.18 -16.16 -2.72
N SER A 228 -19.55 -17.32 -2.20
CA SER A 228 -20.02 -17.52 -0.83
C SER A 228 -18.90 -17.59 0.22
N ASP A 229 -17.63 -17.78 -0.18
CA ASP A 229 -16.51 -17.98 0.72
C ASP A 229 -15.95 -16.67 1.28
N TRP A 230 -16.29 -15.56 0.63
CA TRP A 230 -15.69 -14.27 0.98
C TRP A 230 -16.69 -13.10 0.98
N THR A 231 -16.29 -12.06 1.63
CA THR A 231 -16.98 -10.77 1.64
C THR A 231 -15.95 -9.65 1.58
N PHE A 232 -16.39 -8.42 1.33
CA PHE A 232 -15.55 -7.24 1.27
C PHE A 232 -15.92 -6.27 2.39
N ALA A 233 -14.90 -5.68 3.04
CA ALA A 233 -15.08 -4.65 4.06
C ALA A 233 -14.04 -3.54 3.91
N PHE A 234 -14.38 -2.34 4.40
CA PHE A 234 -13.44 -1.22 4.46
C PHE A 234 -12.90 -1.04 5.87
N GLN A 235 -11.61 -0.69 5.97
CA GLN A 235 -10.91 -0.47 7.23
C GLN A 235 -10.37 0.97 7.34
N SER A 236 -9.88 1.33 8.53
CA SER A 236 -9.04 2.51 8.74
C SER A 236 -9.72 3.83 8.38
N GLN A 237 -10.89 4.08 8.96
CA GLN A 237 -11.56 5.38 8.77
C GLN A 237 -10.69 6.51 9.32
N GLY A 238 -10.50 7.55 8.50
CA GLY A 238 -9.76 8.74 8.93
C GLY A 238 -10.57 9.63 9.88
N MET A 239 -9.89 10.59 10.48
CA MET A 239 -10.48 11.52 11.47
C MET A 239 -11.23 12.71 10.84
N SER A 240 -11.42 12.74 9.52
CA SER A 240 -12.25 13.78 8.89
C SER A 240 -13.72 13.54 9.24
N GLY A 241 -14.41 14.57 9.71
CA GLY A 241 -15.84 14.49 9.96
C GLY A 241 -16.62 14.09 8.71
N GLY A 242 -17.69 13.29 8.87
CA GLY A 242 -18.55 12.83 7.80
C GLY A 242 -18.64 11.30 7.73
N ALA A 243 -19.53 10.80 6.86
CA ALA A 243 -19.72 9.37 6.66
C ALA A 243 -18.63 8.80 5.75
N TRP A 244 -18.14 7.61 6.09
CA TRP A 244 -17.16 6.84 5.35
C TRP A 244 -17.85 5.63 4.69
N ILE A 245 -17.26 5.09 3.63
CA ILE A 245 -17.83 3.90 2.98
C ILE A 245 -17.65 2.66 3.85
N GLY A 246 -18.61 1.74 3.76
CA GLY A 246 -18.65 0.47 4.47
C GLY A 246 -19.07 -0.68 3.55
N PRO A 247 -19.35 -1.87 4.13
CA PRO A 247 -19.34 -2.17 5.55
C PRO A 247 -17.94 -2.06 6.18
N THR A 248 -17.86 -1.81 7.50
CA THR A 248 -16.60 -1.86 8.23
C THR A 248 -16.18 -3.31 8.50
N VAL A 249 -14.91 -3.50 8.85
CA VAL A 249 -14.39 -4.82 9.26
C VAL A 249 -15.12 -5.32 10.50
N GLU A 250 -15.38 -4.42 11.47
CA GLU A 250 -16.07 -4.77 12.73
C GLU A 250 -17.51 -5.22 12.48
N GLU A 251 -18.27 -4.50 11.65
CA GLU A 251 -19.64 -4.88 11.25
C GLU A 251 -19.64 -6.25 10.55
N THR A 252 -18.64 -6.50 9.71
CA THR A 252 -18.49 -7.75 8.97
C THR A 252 -18.14 -8.91 9.91
N ILE A 253 -17.26 -8.72 10.88
CA ILE A 253 -16.94 -9.71 11.93
C ILE A 253 -18.22 -10.06 12.72
N LEU A 254 -19.00 -9.07 13.12
CA LEU A 254 -20.27 -9.31 13.85
C LEU A 254 -21.29 -10.07 12.99
N SER A 255 -21.37 -9.78 11.69
CA SER A 255 -22.23 -10.50 10.75
C SER A 255 -21.82 -11.96 10.62
N LEU A 256 -20.52 -12.25 10.51
CA LEU A 256 -19.98 -13.60 10.45
C LEU A 256 -20.21 -14.37 11.75
N LYS A 257 -20.04 -13.69 12.90
CA LYS A 257 -20.38 -14.28 14.22
C LYS A 257 -21.85 -14.66 14.30
N ALA A 258 -22.74 -13.80 13.84
CA ALA A 258 -24.19 -14.08 13.83
C ALA A 258 -24.55 -15.28 12.95
N LYS A 259 -23.72 -15.60 11.96
CA LYS A 259 -23.84 -16.82 11.11
C LYS A 259 -23.19 -18.06 11.73
N GLY A 260 -22.68 -17.97 12.96
CA GLY A 260 -22.08 -19.08 13.70
C GLY A 260 -20.58 -19.31 13.48
N HIS A 261 -19.88 -18.41 12.77
CA HIS A 261 -18.45 -18.53 12.62
C HIS A 261 -17.71 -18.15 13.92
N THR A 262 -16.64 -18.88 14.23
CA THR A 262 -15.78 -18.70 15.41
C THR A 262 -14.41 -18.16 15.05
N GLY A 263 -14.15 -17.92 13.77
CA GLY A 263 -12.92 -17.35 13.26
C GLY A 263 -13.11 -16.71 11.90
N VAL A 264 -12.14 -15.88 11.50
CA VAL A 264 -12.15 -15.15 10.24
C VAL A 264 -10.72 -14.98 9.71
N PHE A 265 -10.58 -14.97 8.39
CA PHE A 265 -9.31 -14.68 7.72
C PHE A 265 -9.41 -13.38 6.92
N ILE A 266 -8.48 -12.44 7.14
CA ILE A 266 -8.43 -11.16 6.41
C ILE A 266 -7.36 -11.21 5.32
N GLN A 267 -7.73 -10.77 4.11
CA GLN A 267 -6.83 -10.53 2.99
C GLN A 267 -6.88 -9.05 2.59
N PRO A 268 -5.90 -8.24 3.03
CA PRO A 268 -5.79 -6.87 2.53
C PRO A 268 -5.45 -6.88 1.04
N VAL A 269 -6.21 -6.14 0.22
CA VAL A 269 -5.94 -5.96 -1.21
C VAL A 269 -5.69 -4.49 -1.58
N GLY A 270 -5.96 -3.58 -0.66
CA GLY A 270 -5.66 -2.15 -0.80
C GLY A 270 -4.24 -1.75 -0.40
N PHE A 271 -3.44 -2.71 0.12
CA PHE A 271 -2.09 -2.44 0.63
C PHE A 271 -1.09 -3.46 0.09
N LEU A 272 0.08 -2.97 -0.34
CA LEU A 272 1.12 -3.83 -0.92
C LEU A 272 2.15 -4.30 0.11
N CYS A 273 2.30 -3.60 1.23
CA CYS A 273 3.29 -3.94 2.24
C CYS A 273 2.81 -3.66 3.67
N ASP A 274 3.52 -4.22 4.64
CA ASP A 274 3.29 -3.96 6.04
C ASP A 274 3.57 -2.49 6.38
N HIS A 275 2.62 -1.89 7.10
CA HIS A 275 2.67 -0.52 7.60
C HIS A 275 1.64 -0.38 8.74
N VAL A 276 1.46 0.82 9.29
CA VAL A 276 0.61 1.03 10.47
C VAL A 276 -0.82 0.50 10.29
N GLU A 277 -1.45 0.70 9.13
CA GLU A 277 -2.84 0.27 8.87
C GLU A 277 -3.00 -1.25 8.65
N VAL A 278 -1.90 -1.97 8.52
CA VAL A 278 -1.88 -3.45 8.54
C VAL A 278 -1.46 -3.95 9.92
N LEU A 279 -0.31 -3.48 10.43
CA LEU A 279 0.28 -3.99 11.65
C LEU A 279 -0.47 -3.57 12.92
N TYR A 280 -1.05 -2.36 12.94
CA TYR A 280 -1.87 -1.93 14.06
C TYR A 280 -3.34 -2.29 13.84
N ASP A 281 -3.95 -1.84 12.72
CA ASP A 281 -5.40 -2.00 12.57
C ASP A 281 -5.81 -3.48 12.49
N ILE A 282 -5.06 -4.32 11.75
CA ILE A 282 -5.44 -5.73 11.59
C ILE A 282 -4.83 -6.59 12.71
N ASP A 283 -3.51 -6.49 12.93
CA ASP A 283 -2.82 -7.43 13.83
C ASP A 283 -3.07 -7.14 15.32
N ILE A 284 -3.48 -5.91 15.66
CA ILE A 284 -3.79 -5.51 17.04
C ILE A 284 -5.28 -5.21 17.17
N PHE A 285 -5.77 -4.14 16.57
CA PHE A 285 -7.12 -3.63 16.84
C PHE A 285 -8.23 -4.61 16.41
N PHE A 286 -8.27 -5.06 15.15
CA PHE A 286 -9.31 -6.00 14.71
C PHE A 286 -9.15 -7.38 15.34
N LYS A 287 -7.93 -7.81 15.61
CA LYS A 287 -7.68 -9.07 16.32
C LYS A 287 -8.21 -9.04 17.74
N GLU A 288 -7.97 -7.96 18.48
CA GLU A 288 -8.55 -7.77 19.81
C GLU A 288 -10.09 -7.63 19.76
N PHE A 289 -10.62 -6.90 18.76
CA PHE A 289 -12.05 -6.81 18.55
C PHE A 289 -12.68 -8.18 18.33
N ALA A 290 -12.14 -8.98 17.42
CA ALA A 290 -12.60 -10.34 17.16
C ALA A 290 -12.55 -11.21 18.43
N GLN A 291 -11.46 -11.13 19.20
CA GLN A 291 -11.30 -11.86 20.47
C GLN A 291 -12.34 -11.48 21.50
N LYS A 292 -12.66 -10.19 21.66
CA LYS A 292 -13.76 -9.70 22.53
C LYS A 292 -15.13 -10.23 22.09
N GLN A 293 -15.28 -10.58 20.81
CA GLN A 293 -16.48 -11.21 20.28
C GLN A 293 -16.46 -12.75 20.38
N GLY A 294 -15.42 -13.36 20.96
CA GLY A 294 -15.22 -14.81 21.03
C GLY A 294 -14.80 -15.44 19.68
N MET A 295 -14.26 -14.64 18.77
CA MET A 295 -13.75 -15.07 17.49
C MET A 295 -12.22 -15.00 17.42
N ARG A 296 -11.60 -15.81 16.56
CA ARG A 296 -10.17 -15.70 16.25
C ARG A 296 -9.97 -15.05 14.88
N LEU A 297 -8.90 -14.29 14.74
CA LEU A 297 -8.58 -13.59 13.49
C LEU A 297 -7.15 -13.95 13.04
N TRP A 298 -7.03 -14.23 11.75
CA TRP A 298 -5.77 -14.39 11.03
C TRP A 298 -5.77 -13.49 9.80
N ARG A 299 -4.61 -13.19 9.26
CA ARG A 299 -4.49 -12.52 7.98
C ARG A 299 -3.43 -13.14 7.07
N ALA A 300 -3.51 -12.84 5.79
CA ALA A 300 -2.43 -13.09 4.85
C ALA A 300 -1.23 -12.17 5.13
N ASP A 301 -0.03 -12.66 4.85
CA ASP A 301 1.15 -11.81 4.78
C ASP A 301 1.00 -10.77 3.67
N SER A 302 1.54 -9.57 3.89
CA SER A 302 1.62 -8.55 2.86
C SER A 302 2.60 -8.96 1.75
N LEU A 303 2.48 -8.36 0.57
CA LEU A 303 3.39 -8.65 -0.55
C LEU A 303 4.83 -8.21 -0.25
N ASN A 304 5.01 -7.10 0.46
CA ASN A 304 6.34 -6.60 0.88
C ASN A 304 7.34 -6.55 -0.30
N GLY A 305 8.46 -7.22 -0.18
CA GLY A 305 9.48 -7.36 -1.23
C GLY A 305 9.33 -8.62 -2.10
N SER A 306 8.11 -9.15 -2.30
CA SER A 306 7.92 -10.40 -3.03
C SER A 306 8.32 -10.28 -4.51
N GLN A 307 8.85 -11.37 -5.06
CA GLN A 307 9.23 -11.44 -6.47
C GLN A 307 8.02 -11.26 -7.41
N MET A 308 6.84 -11.74 -7.00
CA MET A 308 5.62 -11.58 -7.79
C MET A 308 5.17 -10.11 -7.87
N LEU A 309 5.30 -9.33 -6.78
CA LEU A 309 5.06 -7.88 -6.85
C LEU A 309 6.07 -7.19 -7.77
N THR A 310 7.36 -7.56 -7.68
CA THR A 310 8.38 -7.05 -8.60
C THR A 310 8.03 -7.38 -10.05
N ALA A 311 7.57 -8.59 -10.34
CA ALA A 311 7.14 -8.98 -11.69
C ALA A 311 5.96 -8.14 -12.17
N ALA A 312 4.92 -7.93 -11.34
CA ALA A 312 3.78 -7.09 -11.67
C ALA A 312 4.19 -5.65 -12.02
N LEU A 313 5.05 -5.04 -11.20
CA LEU A 313 5.57 -3.69 -11.47
C LEU A 313 6.43 -3.66 -12.76
N ALA A 314 7.27 -4.68 -12.99
CA ALA A 314 8.09 -4.77 -14.19
C ALA A 314 7.26 -4.93 -15.47
N GLU A 315 6.17 -5.70 -15.43
CA GLU A 315 5.23 -5.84 -16.55
C GLU A 315 4.56 -4.52 -16.88
N LEU A 316 4.13 -3.74 -15.86
CA LEU A 316 3.59 -2.39 -16.05
C LEU A 316 4.59 -1.48 -16.78
N VAL A 317 5.84 -1.45 -16.31
CA VAL A 317 6.88 -0.62 -16.95
C VAL A 317 7.15 -1.07 -18.39
N ARG A 318 7.30 -2.38 -18.63
CA ARG A 318 7.56 -2.92 -19.97
C ARG A 318 6.42 -2.62 -20.95
N SER A 319 5.16 -2.70 -20.51
CA SER A 319 4.02 -2.35 -21.36
C SER A 319 4.03 -0.89 -21.78
N ARG A 320 4.54 0.01 -20.95
CA ARG A 320 4.68 1.44 -21.25
C ARG A 320 5.86 1.71 -22.19
N ILE A 321 6.99 1.01 -22.03
CA ILE A 321 8.15 1.17 -22.90
C ILE A 321 7.87 0.61 -24.29
N GLY A 322 7.19 -0.54 -24.42
CA GLY A 322 6.88 -1.20 -25.69
C GLY A 322 5.72 -0.58 -26.49
N SER A 323 5.08 0.47 -25.98
CA SER A 323 3.94 1.16 -26.63
C SER A 323 4.38 2.33 -27.53
N LEU A 324 5.61 2.35 -28.01
CA LEU A 324 6.19 3.36 -28.92
C LEU A 324 6.32 2.82 -30.35
#